data_c4d8a02e9b562b672fe93077ad757876
#
_entry.id   c4d8a02e9b562b672fe93077ad757876
#
_cell.length_a   1.000
_cell.length_b   1.000
_cell.length_c   1.000
_cell.angle_alpha   90.00
_cell.angle_beta   90.00
_cell.angle_gamma   90.00
#
_symmetry.space_group_name_H-M   'P 1'
#
loop_
_entity.id
_entity.type
_entity.pdbx_description
1 polymer ?
#
loop_
_entity_poly.entity_id
_entity_poly.type
_entity_poly.pdbx_seq_one_letter_code
_entity_poly.pdbx_strand_id
1 'polypeptide(L)'
;MNEYFWFGNIAISLDQKLGKVNTRTNISNDLDFKIVNDFRNNICAIGVGSNTIMVDNPSLNVKEHLLDGKKVLSQPIVIIFDRRGVVTLDKEIFKKNNNRTIIWINNTNVGHELPKNIHLVKGVELIDIKNKVENKLSDIGVYGAIMIEGGASFIHSCLSEGVLQYLRIFSNDKIIGQDGIQFRFDQLTNYKLIYDNKIDNGIEYIYKLNPK
;
A
#
# COMPACT_ATOMS: atom_id res chain seq x y z
N MET A 1 -7.46 4.61 -23.11
CA MET A 1 -6.74 3.38 -22.78
C MET A 1 -7.02 3.08 -21.31
N ASN A 2 -7.54 1.89 -21.02
CA ASN A 2 -7.84 1.45 -19.65
C ASN A 2 -6.54 0.85 -19.07
N GLU A 3 -5.70 1.69 -18.48
CA GLU A 3 -4.40 1.28 -17.96
C GLU A 3 -4.39 1.33 -16.43
N TYR A 4 -3.64 0.43 -15.83
CA TYR A 4 -3.34 0.43 -14.41
C TYR A 4 -1.93 0.93 -14.15
N PHE A 5 -1.83 1.70 -13.08
CA PHE A 5 -0.58 2.32 -12.67
C PHE A 5 -0.29 1.94 -11.22
N TRP A 6 0.74 1.13 -11.00
CA TRP A 6 1.12 0.66 -9.66
C TRP A 6 2.25 1.50 -9.09
N PHE A 7 2.04 2.04 -7.91
CA PHE A 7 3.10 2.72 -7.19
C PHE A 7 3.13 2.34 -5.71
N GLY A 8 4.33 2.34 -5.13
CA GLY A 8 4.55 2.15 -3.71
C GLY A 8 4.57 3.48 -2.98
N ASN A 9 4.04 3.51 -1.76
CA ASN A 9 4.16 4.63 -0.85
C ASN A 9 4.65 4.14 0.51
N ILE A 10 5.81 4.64 0.94
CA ILE A 10 6.42 4.28 2.22
C ILE A 10 6.94 5.51 2.95
N ALA A 11 6.99 5.42 4.29
CA ALA A 11 7.72 6.34 5.12
C ALA A 11 8.91 5.62 5.78
N ILE A 12 10.07 6.26 5.83
CA ILE A 12 11.27 5.75 6.49
C ILE A 12 11.80 6.78 7.49
N SER A 13 12.47 6.29 8.53
CA SER A 13 13.24 7.12 9.46
C SER A 13 14.55 7.58 8.84
N LEU A 14 15.25 8.53 9.49
CA LEU A 14 16.56 9.01 9.07
C LEU A 14 17.59 7.88 8.98
N ASP A 15 17.52 6.89 9.87
CA ASP A 15 18.33 5.68 9.86
C ASP A 15 17.74 4.57 8.97
N GLN A 16 16.87 4.96 8.02
CA GLN A 16 16.34 4.11 6.94
C GLN A 16 15.49 2.92 7.42
N LYS A 17 14.75 3.08 8.50
CA LYS A 17 13.85 2.05 9.02
C LYS A 17 12.40 2.31 8.60
N LEU A 18 11.71 1.24 8.24
CA LEU A 18 10.28 1.24 7.89
C LEU A 18 9.34 1.17 9.12
N GLY A 19 9.90 1.00 10.31
CA GLY A 19 9.20 0.83 11.58
C GLY A 19 9.90 -0.18 12.47
N LYS A 20 9.37 -0.41 13.67
CA LYS A 20 9.84 -1.45 14.59
C LYS A 20 9.21 -2.79 14.27
N VAL A 21 9.89 -3.87 14.61
CA VAL A 21 9.35 -5.23 14.44
C VAL A 21 8.10 -5.40 15.33
N ASN A 22 7.02 -5.90 14.75
CA ASN A 22 5.74 -6.19 15.44
C ASN A 22 5.14 -5.05 16.26
N THR A 23 5.51 -3.81 15.96
CA THR A 23 5.01 -2.63 16.69
C THR A 23 4.65 -1.55 15.68
N ARG A 24 3.42 -1.04 15.80
CA ARG A 24 3.00 0.13 15.03
C ARG A 24 3.92 1.31 15.31
N THR A 25 4.55 1.82 14.26
CA THR A 25 5.50 2.93 14.36
C THR A 25 5.05 4.08 13.47
N ASN A 26 4.83 5.24 14.07
CA ASN A 26 4.49 6.44 13.32
C ASN A 26 5.75 7.17 12.88
N ILE A 27 6.10 7.08 11.60
CA ILE A 27 7.23 7.78 10.98
C ILE A 27 6.76 9.08 10.33
N SER A 28 5.66 9.05 9.61
CA SER A 28 5.07 10.20 8.91
C SER A 28 4.82 11.39 9.84
N ASN A 29 4.92 12.61 9.31
CA ASN A 29 4.43 13.83 9.95
C ASN A 29 3.01 14.17 9.48
N ASP A 30 2.41 15.23 10.03
CA ASP A 30 1.04 15.61 9.73
C ASP A 30 0.85 16.00 8.26
N LEU A 31 1.85 16.64 7.65
CA LEU A 31 1.79 17.02 6.24
C LEU A 31 1.88 15.81 5.32
N ASP A 32 2.77 14.84 5.62
CA ASP A 32 2.84 13.58 4.89
C ASP A 32 1.52 12.79 5.00
N PHE A 33 0.90 12.75 6.19
CA PHE A 33 -0.42 12.13 6.36
C PHE A 33 -1.51 12.77 5.47
N LYS A 34 -1.51 14.09 5.32
CA LYS A 34 -2.43 14.79 4.42
C LYS A 34 -2.17 14.44 2.96
N ILE A 35 -0.89 14.44 2.53
CA ILE A 35 -0.49 14.05 1.17
C ILE A 35 -0.92 12.62 0.85
N VAL A 36 -0.63 11.67 1.75
CA VAL A 36 -1.04 10.27 1.55
C VAL A 36 -2.56 10.11 1.52
N ASN A 37 -3.28 10.88 2.35
CA ASN A 37 -4.73 10.86 2.35
C ASN A 37 -5.31 11.46 1.05
N ASP A 38 -4.68 12.49 0.49
CA ASP A 38 -5.06 13.05 -0.82
C ASP A 38 -4.77 12.04 -1.96
N PHE A 39 -3.66 11.29 -1.89
CA PHE A 39 -3.45 10.16 -2.82
C PHE A 39 -4.59 9.15 -2.72
N ARG A 40 -4.96 8.71 -1.51
CA ARG A 40 -6.08 7.77 -1.33
C ARG A 40 -7.38 8.28 -1.94
N ASN A 41 -7.61 9.59 -1.92
CA ASN A 41 -8.80 10.21 -2.51
C ASN A 41 -8.79 10.21 -4.05
N ASN A 42 -7.63 10.02 -4.68
CA ASN A 42 -7.43 10.13 -6.12
C ASN A 42 -7.04 8.81 -6.82
N ILE A 43 -6.97 7.69 -6.09
CA ILE A 43 -6.62 6.38 -6.63
C ILE A 43 -7.83 5.46 -6.75
N CYS A 44 -7.75 4.47 -7.62
CA CYS A 44 -8.81 3.48 -7.78
C CYS A 44 -8.74 2.35 -6.75
N ALA A 45 -7.53 1.98 -6.32
CA ALA A 45 -7.35 0.90 -5.36
C ALA A 45 -6.11 1.11 -4.46
N ILE A 46 -6.18 0.55 -3.26
CA ILE A 46 -5.12 0.58 -2.26
C ILE A 46 -4.78 -0.84 -1.79
N GLY A 47 -3.52 -1.22 -1.88
CA GLY A 47 -3.02 -2.54 -1.52
C GLY A 47 -2.17 -2.54 -0.26
N VAL A 48 -2.30 -3.59 0.56
CA VAL A 48 -1.56 -3.76 1.80
C VAL A 48 -1.21 -5.23 2.05
N GLY A 49 -0.02 -5.48 2.61
CA GLY A 49 0.40 -6.83 3.02
C GLY A 49 -0.22 -7.26 4.35
N SER A 50 -0.41 -8.58 4.53
CA SER A 50 -1.03 -9.16 5.73
C SER A 50 -0.32 -8.77 7.04
N ASN A 51 1.00 -8.68 7.05
CA ASN A 51 1.74 -8.30 8.26
C ASN A 51 1.37 -6.88 8.74
N THR A 52 1.23 -5.92 7.83
CA THR A 52 0.78 -4.56 8.17
C THR A 52 -0.64 -4.58 8.76
N ILE A 53 -1.54 -5.41 8.20
CA ILE A 53 -2.90 -5.54 8.76
C ILE A 53 -2.84 -6.11 10.18
N MET A 54 -2.00 -7.12 10.41
CA MET A 54 -1.89 -7.77 11.73
C MET A 54 -1.29 -6.85 12.79
N VAL A 55 -0.31 -6.01 12.42
CA VAL A 55 0.41 -5.11 13.35
C VAL A 55 -0.31 -3.78 13.53
N ASP A 56 -0.68 -3.11 12.44
CA ASP A 56 -1.18 -1.73 12.46
C ASP A 56 -2.71 -1.66 12.50
N ASN A 57 -3.39 -2.75 12.11
CA ASN A 57 -4.85 -2.86 12.00
C ASN A 57 -5.50 -1.66 11.28
N PRO A 58 -5.06 -1.31 10.06
CA PRO A 58 -5.48 -0.10 9.36
C PRO A 58 -6.87 -0.27 8.75
N SER A 59 -7.63 0.84 8.63
CA SER A 59 -8.87 0.86 7.83
C SER A 59 -8.64 1.27 6.37
N LEU A 60 -7.55 1.94 6.06
CA LEU A 60 -7.19 2.49 4.75
C LEU A 60 -8.24 3.42 4.12
N ASN A 61 -9.04 4.08 4.94
CA ASN A 61 -10.07 5.00 4.49
C ASN A 61 -9.48 6.37 4.15
N VAL A 62 -10.08 7.05 3.19
CA VAL A 62 -9.94 8.49 3.00
C VAL A 62 -10.60 9.17 4.20
N LYS A 63 -9.88 10.07 4.85
CA LYS A 63 -10.33 10.84 6.01
C LYS A 63 -10.63 12.27 5.59
N GLU A 64 -11.89 12.68 5.65
CA GLU A 64 -12.33 13.99 5.18
C GLU A 64 -11.59 15.16 5.86
N HIS A 65 -11.35 15.08 7.18
CA HIS A 65 -10.65 16.11 7.93
C HIS A 65 -9.16 16.31 7.54
N LEU A 66 -8.59 15.40 6.75
CA LEU A 66 -7.23 15.50 6.21
C LEU A 66 -7.18 16.00 4.75
N LEU A 67 -8.30 16.40 4.16
CA LEU A 67 -8.38 16.85 2.77
C LEU A 67 -8.34 18.36 2.60
N ASP A 68 -8.07 19.13 3.65
CA ASP A 68 -7.98 20.60 3.64
C ASP A 68 -9.17 21.26 2.91
N GLY A 69 -10.39 20.82 3.19
CA GLY A 69 -11.64 21.31 2.62
C GLY A 69 -12.04 20.70 1.27
N LYS A 70 -11.22 19.83 0.68
CA LYS A 70 -11.63 19.03 -0.50
C LYS A 70 -12.66 17.97 -0.07
N LYS A 71 -13.55 17.62 -1.00
CA LYS A 71 -14.52 16.53 -0.78
C LYS A 71 -13.87 15.16 -0.95
N VAL A 72 -14.39 14.16 -0.24
CA VAL A 72 -14.11 12.76 -0.53
C VAL A 72 -14.73 12.41 -1.88
N LEU A 73 -13.91 12.07 -2.87
CA LEU A 73 -14.36 11.68 -4.21
C LEU A 73 -14.94 10.27 -4.19
N SER A 74 -14.16 9.33 -3.66
CA SER A 74 -14.56 7.93 -3.45
C SER A 74 -13.62 7.28 -2.43
N GLN A 75 -14.06 6.16 -1.87
CA GLN A 75 -13.16 5.29 -1.11
C GLN A 75 -12.50 4.31 -2.10
N PRO A 76 -11.16 4.19 -2.16
CA PRO A 76 -10.50 3.27 -3.09
C PRO A 76 -10.81 1.81 -2.75
N ILE A 77 -10.85 0.93 -3.75
CA ILE A 77 -10.97 -0.52 -3.54
C ILE A 77 -9.80 -1.00 -2.68
N VAL A 78 -10.07 -1.92 -1.75
CA VAL A 78 -9.04 -2.50 -0.89
C VAL A 78 -8.48 -3.77 -1.52
N ILE A 79 -7.15 -3.91 -1.57
CA ILE A 79 -6.46 -5.13 -1.99
C ILE A 79 -5.65 -5.67 -0.80
N ILE A 80 -5.97 -6.88 -0.35
CA ILE A 80 -5.29 -7.52 0.79
C ILE A 80 -4.37 -8.61 0.26
N PHE A 81 -3.05 -8.45 0.43
CA PHE A 81 -2.04 -9.45 0.06
C PHE A 81 -1.77 -10.39 1.24
N ASP A 82 -2.55 -11.44 1.35
CA ASP A 82 -2.53 -12.41 2.44
C ASP A 82 -2.51 -13.86 1.93
N ARG A 83 -1.51 -14.22 1.14
CA ARG A 83 -1.39 -15.56 0.55
C ARG A 83 -1.47 -16.70 1.58
N ARG A 84 -1.10 -16.42 2.83
CA ARG A 84 -1.08 -17.42 3.93
C ARG A 84 -2.41 -17.54 4.68
N GLY A 85 -3.37 -16.63 4.45
CA GLY A 85 -4.65 -16.63 5.13
C GLY A 85 -4.56 -16.35 6.63
N VAL A 86 -3.66 -15.44 7.04
CA VAL A 86 -3.46 -15.10 8.47
C VAL A 86 -4.36 -13.95 8.92
N VAL A 87 -4.94 -13.19 7.98
CA VAL A 87 -5.82 -12.06 8.29
C VAL A 87 -7.21 -12.57 8.60
N THR A 88 -7.78 -12.13 9.71
CA THR A 88 -9.11 -12.52 10.18
C THR A 88 -10.14 -11.40 9.97
N LEU A 89 -11.42 -11.76 9.84
CA LEU A 89 -12.51 -10.81 9.52
C LEU A 89 -12.82 -9.81 10.65
N ASP A 90 -12.24 -9.96 11.83
CA ASP A 90 -12.35 -9.03 12.95
C ASP A 90 -11.48 -7.78 12.79
N LYS A 91 -10.62 -7.72 11.77
CA LYS A 91 -9.75 -6.57 11.50
C LYS A 91 -10.54 -5.35 11.01
N GLU A 92 -10.05 -4.15 11.37
CA GLU A 92 -10.66 -2.86 10.99
C GLU A 92 -10.83 -2.71 9.47
N ILE A 93 -9.93 -3.32 8.70
CA ILE A 93 -9.99 -3.29 7.24
C ILE A 93 -11.26 -3.93 6.68
N PHE A 94 -11.86 -4.91 7.38
CA PHE A 94 -13.15 -5.49 7.01
C PHE A 94 -14.31 -4.74 7.67
N LYS A 95 -14.23 -4.47 8.99
CA LYS A 95 -15.31 -3.83 9.76
C LYS A 95 -15.68 -2.43 9.26
N LYS A 96 -14.67 -1.63 8.88
CA LYS A 96 -14.88 -0.24 8.42
C LYS A 96 -15.07 -0.12 6.90
N ASN A 97 -15.07 -1.24 6.18
CA ASN A 97 -15.14 -1.29 4.73
C ASN A 97 -16.24 -2.24 4.22
N ASN A 98 -17.29 -2.45 4.99
CA ASN A 98 -18.40 -3.35 4.66
C ASN A 98 -19.15 -2.96 3.36
N ASN A 99 -19.04 -1.70 2.91
CA ASN A 99 -19.63 -1.20 1.67
C ASN A 99 -18.60 -0.98 0.55
N ARG A 100 -17.31 -1.32 0.78
CA ARG A 100 -16.24 -1.22 -0.23
C ARG A 100 -15.97 -2.58 -0.82
N THR A 101 -15.64 -2.63 -2.10
CA THR A 101 -15.07 -3.83 -2.70
C THR A 101 -13.71 -4.13 -2.07
N ILE A 102 -13.53 -5.37 -1.66
CA ILE A 102 -12.27 -5.90 -1.12
C ILE A 102 -11.83 -7.06 -2.01
N ILE A 103 -10.63 -6.96 -2.58
CA ILE A 103 -9.97 -8.06 -3.28
C ILE A 103 -8.98 -8.69 -2.30
N TRP A 104 -9.23 -9.92 -1.89
CA TRP A 104 -8.42 -10.62 -0.89
C TRP A 104 -7.64 -11.76 -1.54
N ILE A 105 -6.32 -11.59 -1.65
CA ILE A 105 -5.40 -12.63 -2.12
C ILE A 105 -5.18 -13.62 -0.99
N ASN A 106 -5.86 -14.77 -1.07
CA ASN A 106 -5.82 -15.78 -0.03
C ASN A 106 -5.81 -17.18 -0.68
N ASN A 107 -4.77 -17.96 -0.43
CA ASN A 107 -4.60 -19.31 -0.98
C ASN A 107 -5.19 -20.39 -0.08
N THR A 108 -5.62 -20.04 1.13
CA THR A 108 -6.22 -21.01 2.06
C THR A 108 -7.70 -21.23 1.74
N ASN A 109 -8.27 -22.24 2.37
CA ASN A 109 -9.70 -22.47 2.28
C ASN A 109 -10.39 -21.68 3.38
N VAL A 110 -11.17 -20.65 2.99
CA VAL A 110 -11.97 -19.87 3.94
C VAL A 110 -13.23 -20.67 4.23
N GLY A 111 -13.28 -21.33 5.38
CA GLY A 111 -14.30 -22.33 5.77
C GLY A 111 -15.71 -21.77 6.05
N HIS A 112 -16.02 -20.55 5.63
CA HIS A 112 -17.31 -19.88 5.81
C HIS A 112 -17.65 -18.99 4.63
N GLU A 113 -18.93 -18.66 4.48
CA GLU A 113 -19.41 -17.72 3.45
C GLU A 113 -18.89 -16.30 3.75
N LEU A 114 -18.31 -15.69 2.72
CA LEU A 114 -17.79 -14.33 2.81
C LEU A 114 -18.86 -13.29 2.47
N PRO A 115 -18.80 -12.08 3.03
CA PRO A 115 -19.59 -10.94 2.59
C PRO A 115 -19.47 -10.71 1.06
N LYS A 116 -20.57 -10.33 0.41
CA LYS A 116 -20.66 -10.19 -1.08
C LYS A 116 -19.65 -9.18 -1.65
N ASN A 117 -19.18 -8.24 -0.86
CA ASN A 117 -18.19 -7.25 -1.27
C ASN A 117 -16.74 -7.77 -1.20
N ILE A 118 -16.50 -8.99 -0.72
CA ILE A 118 -15.17 -9.61 -0.63
C ILE A 118 -14.99 -10.62 -1.76
N HIS A 119 -13.99 -10.37 -2.61
CA HIS A 119 -13.63 -11.22 -3.73
C HIS A 119 -12.29 -11.91 -3.46
N LEU A 120 -12.31 -13.25 -3.39
CA LEU A 120 -11.08 -14.04 -3.24
C LEU A 120 -10.34 -14.16 -4.57
N VAL A 121 -9.02 -13.97 -4.49
CA VAL A 121 -8.08 -14.23 -5.57
C VAL A 121 -7.01 -15.19 -5.06
N LYS A 122 -6.70 -16.24 -5.83
CA LYS A 122 -5.62 -17.18 -5.55
C LYS A 122 -4.44 -16.93 -6.49
N GLY A 123 -3.22 -17.02 -5.97
CA GLY A 123 -2.00 -16.88 -6.76
C GLY A 123 -0.75 -17.05 -5.91
N VAL A 124 0.34 -17.44 -6.55
CA VAL A 124 1.65 -17.62 -5.91
C VAL A 124 2.61 -16.53 -6.38
N GLU A 125 2.77 -16.40 -7.68
CA GLU A 125 3.65 -15.41 -8.30
C GLU A 125 3.01 -14.01 -8.28
N LEU A 126 3.80 -12.99 -7.93
CA LEU A 126 3.28 -11.64 -7.75
C LEU A 126 2.76 -11.04 -9.07
N ILE A 127 3.42 -11.33 -10.19
CA ILE A 127 2.98 -10.90 -11.53
C ILE A 127 1.64 -11.54 -11.90
N ASP A 128 1.42 -12.83 -11.61
CA ASP A 128 0.13 -13.50 -11.83
C ASP A 128 -0.97 -12.87 -10.96
N ILE A 129 -0.67 -12.61 -9.70
CA ILE A 129 -1.59 -11.93 -8.77
C ILE A 129 -1.92 -10.53 -9.28
N LYS A 130 -0.93 -9.76 -9.73
CA LYS A 130 -1.14 -8.43 -10.33
C LYS A 130 -2.13 -8.50 -11.48
N ASN A 131 -1.92 -9.40 -12.44
CA ASN A 131 -2.81 -9.56 -13.59
C ASN A 131 -4.23 -9.96 -13.17
N LYS A 132 -4.39 -10.86 -12.20
CA LYS A 132 -5.70 -11.26 -11.67
C LYS A 132 -6.41 -10.11 -10.96
N VAL A 133 -5.70 -9.28 -10.23
CA VAL A 133 -6.25 -8.07 -9.59
C VAL A 133 -6.71 -7.08 -10.65
N GLU A 134 -5.90 -6.81 -11.67
CA GLU A 134 -6.25 -5.92 -12.78
C GLU A 134 -7.48 -6.41 -13.55
N ASN A 135 -7.55 -7.72 -13.84
CA ASN A 135 -8.73 -8.32 -14.46
C ASN A 135 -9.97 -8.14 -13.58
N LYS A 136 -9.85 -8.38 -12.27
CA LYS A 136 -10.98 -8.20 -11.34
C LYS A 136 -11.44 -6.75 -11.24
N LEU A 137 -10.54 -5.79 -11.28
CA LEU A 137 -10.87 -4.36 -11.34
C LEU A 137 -11.55 -4.00 -12.67
N SER A 138 -11.04 -4.54 -13.79
CA SER A 138 -11.62 -4.37 -15.13
C SER A 138 -13.05 -4.93 -15.21
N ASP A 139 -13.30 -6.12 -14.63
CA ASP A 139 -14.63 -6.75 -14.61
C ASP A 139 -15.71 -5.87 -13.96
N ILE A 140 -15.30 -5.01 -13.02
CA ILE A 140 -16.19 -4.07 -12.33
C ILE A 140 -16.08 -2.64 -12.86
N GLY A 141 -15.39 -2.43 -14.00
CA GLY A 141 -15.27 -1.13 -14.67
C GLY A 141 -14.39 -0.11 -13.95
N VAL A 142 -13.46 -0.55 -13.10
CA VAL A 142 -12.59 0.33 -12.32
C VAL A 142 -11.17 0.33 -12.90
N TYR A 143 -10.65 1.50 -13.21
CA TYR A 143 -9.32 1.72 -13.81
C TYR A 143 -8.58 2.86 -13.12
N GLY A 144 -7.25 2.90 -13.20
CA GLY A 144 -6.44 3.99 -12.71
C GLY A 144 -5.28 3.58 -11.81
N ALA A 145 -4.87 4.48 -10.93
CA ALA A 145 -3.72 4.27 -10.06
C ALA A 145 -4.04 3.31 -8.91
N ILE A 146 -3.10 2.41 -8.63
CA ILE A 146 -3.12 1.46 -7.51
C ILE A 146 -1.93 1.78 -6.61
N MET A 147 -2.20 2.15 -5.37
CA MET A 147 -1.17 2.46 -4.38
C MET A 147 -0.92 1.25 -3.48
N ILE A 148 0.34 0.87 -3.29
CA ILE A 148 0.75 -0.13 -2.31
C ILE A 148 1.29 0.59 -1.08
N GLU A 149 0.63 0.38 0.06
CA GLU A 149 1.04 0.94 1.34
C GLU A 149 1.57 -0.15 2.27
N GLY A 150 2.76 0.08 2.81
CA GLY A 150 3.30 -0.68 3.92
C GLY A 150 3.64 -2.14 3.65
N GLY A 151 4.21 -2.73 4.70
CA GLY A 151 4.72 -4.11 4.64
C GLY A 151 6.09 -4.17 3.97
N ALA A 152 7.18 -4.02 4.76
CA ALA A 152 8.55 -4.03 4.25
C ALA A 152 8.82 -5.18 3.28
N SER A 153 8.49 -6.41 3.67
CA SER A 153 8.69 -7.59 2.83
C SER A 153 7.87 -7.54 1.53
N PHE A 154 6.66 -7.01 1.59
CA PHE A 154 5.79 -6.92 0.41
C PHE A 154 6.28 -5.84 -0.57
N ILE A 155 6.64 -4.66 -0.07
CA ILE A 155 7.26 -3.60 -0.89
C ILE A 155 8.55 -4.11 -1.54
N HIS A 156 9.40 -4.82 -0.79
CA HIS A 156 10.63 -5.40 -1.31
C HIS A 156 10.35 -6.39 -2.45
N SER A 157 9.36 -7.27 -2.30
CA SER A 157 8.96 -8.18 -3.39
C SER A 157 8.47 -7.41 -4.61
N CYS A 158 7.63 -6.38 -4.42
CA CYS A 158 7.13 -5.56 -5.53
C CYS A 158 8.24 -4.82 -6.28
N LEU A 159 9.28 -4.36 -5.57
CA LEU A 159 10.44 -3.70 -6.18
C LEU A 159 11.30 -4.69 -6.97
N SER A 160 11.63 -5.84 -6.37
CA SER A 160 12.50 -6.85 -7.00
C SER A 160 11.88 -7.47 -8.25
N GLU A 161 10.56 -7.63 -8.28
CA GLU A 161 9.83 -8.16 -9.43
C GLU A 161 9.41 -7.09 -10.45
N GLY A 162 9.72 -5.79 -10.18
CA GLY A 162 9.40 -4.68 -11.08
C GLY A 162 7.89 -4.43 -11.24
N VAL A 163 7.11 -4.76 -10.23
CA VAL A 163 5.65 -4.54 -10.22
C VAL A 163 5.30 -3.07 -10.11
N LEU A 164 6.08 -2.31 -9.35
CA LEU A 164 5.85 -0.88 -9.12
C LEU A 164 6.52 -0.06 -10.22
N GLN A 165 5.75 0.74 -10.95
CA GLN A 165 6.30 1.73 -11.89
C GLN A 165 6.97 2.89 -11.16
N TYR A 166 6.48 3.22 -9.96
CA TYR A 166 7.06 4.28 -9.12
C TYR A 166 7.08 3.87 -7.66
N LEU A 167 8.02 4.48 -6.93
CA LEU A 167 8.08 4.39 -5.48
C LEU A 167 8.21 5.81 -4.91
N ARG A 168 7.28 6.17 -4.04
CA ARG A 168 7.38 7.35 -3.19
C ARG A 168 7.96 6.95 -1.84
N ILE A 169 8.99 7.65 -1.41
CA ILE A 169 9.61 7.52 -0.08
C ILE A 169 9.51 8.86 0.63
N PHE A 170 8.86 8.89 1.78
CA PHE A 170 8.96 10.00 2.71
C PHE A 170 10.02 9.65 3.77
N SER A 171 11.12 10.40 3.83
CA SER A 171 12.17 10.25 4.84
C SER A 171 12.01 11.29 5.92
N ASN A 172 11.73 10.85 7.15
CA ASN A 172 11.59 11.72 8.33
C ASN A 172 12.93 11.85 9.08
N ASP A 173 13.06 12.86 9.91
CA ASP A 173 14.24 13.11 10.78
C ASP A 173 14.32 12.20 12.02
N LYS A 174 13.29 11.36 12.27
CA LYS A 174 13.27 10.41 13.39
C LYS A 174 14.33 9.31 13.24
N ILE A 175 14.86 8.84 14.35
CA ILE A 175 15.74 7.67 14.44
C ILE A 175 15.00 6.55 15.18
N ILE A 176 14.96 5.35 14.60
CA ILE A 176 14.32 4.16 15.20
C ILE A 176 15.33 3.27 15.92
N GLY A 177 16.54 3.15 15.39
CA GLY A 177 17.62 2.36 15.97
C GLY A 177 17.62 0.89 15.53
N GLN A 178 18.29 0.03 16.31
CA GLN A 178 18.61 -1.35 15.93
C GLN A 178 17.38 -2.26 15.78
N ASP A 179 16.31 -1.99 16.53
CA ASP A 179 15.08 -2.79 16.48
C ASP A 179 14.20 -2.49 15.25
N GLY A 180 14.66 -1.60 14.37
CA GLY A 180 13.95 -1.18 13.18
C GLY A 180 14.11 -2.14 12.00
N ILE A 181 13.05 -2.28 11.19
CA ILE A 181 13.06 -3.02 9.95
C ILE A 181 13.75 -2.17 8.88
N GLN A 182 14.91 -2.63 8.40
CA GLN A 182 15.71 -1.91 7.41
C GLN A 182 15.01 -1.82 6.05
N PHE A 183 14.94 -0.63 5.47
CA PHE A 183 14.66 -0.47 4.06
C PHE A 183 15.90 -0.79 3.22
N ARG A 184 15.73 -1.57 2.17
CA ARG A 184 16.81 -2.07 1.33
C ARG A 184 16.94 -1.24 0.06
N PHE A 185 17.78 -0.20 0.09
CA PHE A 185 18.06 0.68 -1.05
C PHE A 185 18.73 -0.04 -2.23
N ASP A 186 19.42 -1.17 -2.01
CA ASP A 186 19.99 -2.01 -3.06
C ASP A 186 18.93 -2.53 -4.06
N GLN A 187 17.68 -2.56 -3.67
CA GLN A 187 16.56 -2.92 -4.55
C GLN A 187 16.14 -1.80 -5.51
N LEU A 188 16.63 -0.59 -5.31
CA LEU A 188 16.37 0.53 -6.21
C LEU A 188 17.36 0.62 -7.39
N THR A 189 18.23 -0.37 -7.60
CA THR A 189 19.21 -0.38 -8.69
C THR A 189 18.58 -0.21 -10.08
N ASN A 190 17.33 -0.68 -10.25
CA ASN A 190 16.57 -0.53 -11.48
C ASN A 190 15.65 0.70 -11.47
N TYR A 191 15.76 1.57 -10.48
CA TYR A 191 14.95 2.78 -10.35
C TYR A 191 15.84 4.02 -10.45
N LYS A 192 15.29 5.08 -11.04
CA LYS A 192 15.93 6.39 -11.12
C LYS A 192 15.16 7.37 -10.23
N LEU A 193 15.89 8.11 -9.39
CA LEU A 193 15.32 9.28 -8.70
C LEU A 193 14.92 10.32 -9.75
N ILE A 194 13.67 10.73 -9.75
CA ILE A 194 13.12 11.71 -10.70
C ILE A 194 12.63 12.99 -10.04
N TYR A 195 12.41 12.95 -8.72
CA TYR A 195 11.92 14.11 -7.98
C TYR A 195 12.32 13.99 -6.51
N ASP A 196 12.68 15.11 -5.89
CA ASP A 196 12.79 15.25 -4.45
C ASP A 196 12.24 16.62 -4.01
N ASN A 197 11.68 16.66 -2.79
CA ASN A 197 11.11 17.86 -2.22
C ASN A 197 11.16 17.84 -0.70
N LYS A 198 11.41 18.98 -0.08
CA LYS A 198 11.34 19.12 1.38
C LYS A 198 9.87 19.24 1.82
N ILE A 199 9.46 18.39 2.76
CA ILE A 199 8.12 18.38 3.35
C ILE A 199 8.27 18.52 4.86
N ASP A 200 8.14 19.74 5.37
CA ASP A 200 8.32 20.07 6.79
C ASP A 200 9.68 19.57 7.33
N ASN A 201 9.71 18.66 8.28
CA ASN A 201 10.91 18.05 8.85
C ASN A 201 11.37 16.77 8.13
N GLY A 202 10.89 16.52 6.92
CA GLY A 202 11.26 15.37 6.11
C GLY A 202 11.52 15.72 4.66
N ILE A 203 11.90 14.70 3.89
CA ILE A 203 12.12 14.80 2.45
C ILE A 203 11.33 13.72 1.73
N GLU A 204 10.60 14.12 0.72
CA GLU A 204 9.95 13.23 -0.23
C GLU A 204 10.91 12.90 -1.37
N TYR A 205 10.96 11.65 -1.75
CA TYR A 205 11.67 11.17 -2.94
C TYR A 205 10.71 10.39 -3.82
N ILE A 206 10.77 10.59 -5.14
CA ILE A 206 10.04 9.79 -6.11
C ILE A 206 11.02 9.10 -7.04
N TYR A 207 10.98 7.79 -7.04
CA TYR A 207 11.75 6.91 -7.91
C TYR A 207 10.85 6.34 -9.00
N LYS A 208 11.37 6.26 -10.22
CA LYS A 208 10.71 5.64 -11.38
C LYS A 208 11.50 4.43 -11.83
N LEU A 209 10.79 3.33 -12.12
CA LEU A 209 11.38 2.13 -12.72
C LEU A 209 11.95 2.47 -14.10
N ASN A 210 13.21 2.10 -14.35
CA ASN A 210 13.81 2.25 -15.65
C ASN A 210 13.11 1.32 -16.66
N PRO A 211 12.84 1.77 -17.89
CA PRO A 211 12.37 0.87 -18.92
C PRO A 211 13.41 -0.24 -19.16
N LYS A 212 12.92 -1.45 -19.33
CA LYS A 212 13.75 -2.59 -19.74
C LYS A 212 14.16 -2.47 -21.21
#